data_9761d0afc2c51799b76214403d4a694e
#
_entry.id   9761d0afc2c51799b76214403d4a694e
#
_cell.length_a   1.000
_cell.length_b   1.000
_cell.length_c   1.000
_cell.angle_alpha   90.00
_cell.angle_beta   90.00
_cell.angle_gamma   90.00
#
_symmetry.space_group_name_H-M   'P 1'
#
loop_
_entity.id
_entity.type
_entity.pdbx_description
1 polymer ?
#
loop_
_entity_poly.entity_id
_entity_poly.type
_entity_poly.pdbx_seq_one_letter_code
_entity_poly.pdbx_strand_id
1 'polypeptide(L)'
;MLYATSFEANALSVINVATGEIIQSITTGAHPDSLILSRDGTKAWVMNRTSNSVSAIDLVAYQHVADIPLEKYDGTGMSGKPGAWVMALSPDEKTLLVPGAGRGNIVRINTITHQKEDFPAGDARGVVSAMGFRPKNGEIIFADSQGISRIRAEDQQASIMTQWCSRSVYSVEGISPDGQYLALVSYGLQGYVILLNINAGQIIGVYPASYVNHLRFSADGRKIFVMAKNGLIQLDRESSLDPQAIIRHPQYGDVACIPEP
;
A
#
# COMPACT_ATOMS: atom_id res chain seq x y z
N MET A 1 -3.56 -20.34 -9.56
CA MET A 1 -4.57 -20.13 -8.51
C MET A 1 -4.83 -18.66 -8.32
N LEU A 2 -6.04 -18.25 -7.94
CA LEU A 2 -6.40 -16.93 -7.48
C LEU A 2 -6.78 -17.01 -5.99
N TYR A 3 -6.35 -16.06 -5.21
CA TYR A 3 -6.67 -15.94 -3.79
C TYR A 3 -7.49 -14.69 -3.57
N ALA A 4 -8.61 -14.81 -2.85
CA ALA A 4 -9.52 -13.71 -2.60
C ALA A 4 -9.99 -13.71 -1.15
N THR A 5 -9.92 -12.55 -0.49
CA THR A 5 -10.51 -12.36 0.82
C THR A 5 -12.03 -12.29 0.71
N SER A 6 -12.72 -13.04 1.56
CA SER A 6 -14.18 -13.03 1.69
C SER A 6 -14.56 -12.34 2.98
N PHE A 7 -14.88 -11.05 2.87
CA PHE A 7 -15.11 -10.16 4.01
C PHE A 7 -16.16 -10.70 4.98
N GLU A 8 -17.35 -11.04 4.46
CA GLU A 8 -18.46 -11.53 5.28
C GLU A 8 -18.28 -12.99 5.73
N ALA A 9 -17.54 -13.78 4.96
CA ALA A 9 -17.32 -15.19 5.29
C ALA A 9 -16.14 -15.40 6.25
N ASN A 10 -15.36 -14.35 6.56
CA ASN A 10 -14.16 -14.44 7.39
C ASN A 10 -13.18 -15.52 6.87
N ALA A 11 -12.92 -15.50 5.58
CA ALA A 11 -12.13 -16.53 4.93
C ALA A 11 -11.25 -15.99 3.79
N LEU A 12 -10.20 -16.74 3.50
CA LEU A 12 -9.43 -16.66 2.26
C LEU A 12 -9.90 -17.76 1.31
N SER A 13 -10.50 -17.38 0.20
CA SER A 13 -10.93 -18.32 -0.85
C SER A 13 -9.80 -18.60 -1.82
N VAL A 14 -9.58 -19.88 -2.10
CA VAL A 14 -8.65 -20.37 -3.14
C VAL A 14 -9.46 -20.76 -4.35
N ILE A 15 -9.21 -20.12 -5.47
CA ILE A 15 -10.03 -20.24 -6.68
C ILE A 15 -9.18 -20.81 -7.82
N ASN A 16 -9.71 -21.80 -8.50
CA ASN A 16 -9.14 -22.29 -9.74
C ASN A 16 -9.46 -21.31 -10.88
N VAL A 17 -8.43 -20.66 -11.43
CA VAL A 17 -8.61 -19.65 -12.47
C VAL A 17 -9.20 -20.23 -13.77
N ALA A 18 -8.93 -21.50 -14.06
CA ALA A 18 -9.40 -22.14 -15.29
C ALA A 18 -10.89 -22.50 -15.22
N THR A 19 -11.40 -22.91 -14.04
CA THR A 19 -12.80 -23.33 -13.87
C THR A 19 -13.67 -22.28 -13.19
N GLY A 20 -13.05 -21.30 -12.50
CA GLY A 20 -13.75 -20.32 -11.66
C GLY A 20 -14.26 -20.88 -10.33
N GLU A 21 -13.96 -22.14 -10.02
CA GLU A 21 -14.47 -22.81 -8.81
C GLU A 21 -13.63 -22.50 -7.59
N ILE A 22 -14.28 -22.33 -6.44
CA ILE A 22 -13.61 -22.27 -5.13
C ILE A 22 -13.23 -23.69 -4.75
N ILE A 23 -11.93 -23.98 -4.72
CA ILE A 23 -11.40 -25.30 -4.36
C ILE A 23 -11.14 -25.43 -2.86
N GLN A 24 -10.96 -24.32 -2.16
CA GLN A 24 -10.73 -24.28 -0.71
C GLN A 24 -11.16 -22.95 -0.13
N SER A 25 -11.64 -22.99 1.11
CA SER A 25 -11.91 -21.81 1.93
C SER A 25 -11.17 -21.96 3.25
N ILE A 26 -10.25 -21.02 3.55
CA ILE A 26 -9.40 -21.06 4.74
C ILE A 26 -9.88 -19.98 5.70
N THR A 27 -10.24 -20.35 6.92
CA THR A 27 -10.72 -19.42 7.94
C THR A 27 -9.63 -18.41 8.28
N THR A 28 -10.03 -17.15 8.42
CA THR A 28 -9.19 -16.02 8.86
C THR A 28 -9.76 -15.38 10.12
N GLY A 29 -9.20 -14.30 10.59
CA GLY A 29 -9.88 -13.40 11.51
C GLY A 29 -11.07 -12.69 10.89
N ALA A 30 -11.79 -11.89 11.68
CA ALA A 30 -13.02 -11.25 11.24
C ALA A 30 -12.79 -10.10 10.26
N HIS A 31 -13.56 -10.10 9.19
CA HIS A 31 -13.57 -9.13 8.10
C HIS A 31 -12.19 -8.96 7.45
N PRO A 32 -11.68 -10.00 6.79
CA PRO A 32 -10.43 -9.93 6.04
C PRO A 32 -10.57 -8.94 4.88
N ASP A 33 -9.60 -8.01 4.75
CA ASP A 33 -9.67 -6.91 3.79
C ASP A 33 -8.53 -6.96 2.79
N SER A 34 -7.30 -7.13 3.26
CA SER A 34 -6.09 -7.12 2.44
C SER A 34 -5.30 -8.42 2.57
N LEU A 35 -4.67 -8.83 1.50
CA LEU A 35 -3.77 -9.99 1.50
C LEU A 35 -2.47 -9.70 0.76
N ILE A 36 -1.40 -10.36 1.20
CA ILE A 36 -0.12 -10.40 0.51
C ILE A 36 0.39 -11.84 0.46
N LEU A 37 0.99 -12.22 -0.65
CA LEU A 37 1.54 -13.56 -0.87
C LEU A 37 3.06 -13.53 -0.78
N SER A 38 3.66 -14.65 -0.35
CA SER A 38 5.08 -14.91 -0.57
C SER A 38 5.36 -15.04 -2.07
N ARG A 39 6.60 -14.75 -2.47
CA ARG A 39 7.02 -14.80 -3.88
C ARG A 39 6.89 -16.19 -4.49
N ASP A 40 7.13 -17.22 -3.68
CA ASP A 40 6.98 -18.62 -4.07
C ASP A 40 5.52 -19.12 -4.05
N GLY A 41 4.60 -18.29 -3.60
CA GLY A 41 3.18 -18.62 -3.51
C GLY A 41 2.82 -19.66 -2.45
N THR A 42 3.72 -19.95 -1.50
CA THR A 42 3.50 -20.96 -0.45
C THR A 42 2.84 -20.42 0.81
N LYS A 43 2.90 -19.10 1.01
CA LYS A 43 2.36 -18.43 2.21
C LYS A 43 1.50 -17.23 1.84
N ALA A 44 0.55 -16.91 2.71
CA ALA A 44 -0.21 -15.68 2.66
C ALA A 44 -0.32 -15.05 4.05
N TRP A 45 -0.40 -13.73 4.07
CA TRP A 45 -0.77 -12.96 5.25
C TRP A 45 -2.02 -12.16 4.92
N VAL A 46 -3.01 -12.25 5.78
CA VAL A 46 -4.32 -11.61 5.60
C VAL A 46 -4.58 -10.67 6.76
N MET A 47 -4.81 -9.41 6.45
CA MET A 47 -5.20 -8.41 7.45
C MET A 47 -6.69 -8.49 7.74
N ASN A 48 -7.05 -8.64 9.00
CA ASN A 48 -8.42 -8.78 9.48
C ASN A 48 -8.87 -7.50 10.18
N ARG A 49 -9.78 -6.80 9.53
CA ARG A 49 -10.18 -5.45 9.91
C ARG A 49 -10.82 -5.37 11.29
N THR A 50 -11.73 -6.27 11.60
CA THR A 50 -12.50 -6.21 12.85
C THR A 50 -11.79 -6.91 13.99
N SER A 51 -11.08 -8.00 13.74
CA SER A 51 -10.28 -8.66 14.79
C SER A 51 -8.96 -7.95 15.08
N ASN A 52 -8.59 -6.90 14.34
CA ASN A 52 -7.30 -6.21 14.47
C ASN A 52 -6.14 -7.22 14.56
N SER A 53 -6.04 -8.06 13.56
CA SER A 53 -5.01 -9.12 13.51
C SER A 53 -4.54 -9.33 12.08
N VAL A 54 -3.40 -10.00 11.96
CA VAL A 54 -2.94 -10.58 10.70
C VAL A 54 -2.98 -12.09 10.82
N SER A 55 -3.74 -12.76 9.95
CA SER A 55 -3.71 -14.21 9.83
C SER A 55 -2.54 -14.64 8.95
N ALA A 56 -1.69 -15.52 9.47
CA ALA A 56 -0.67 -16.23 8.70
C ALA A 56 -1.24 -17.55 8.17
N ILE A 57 -1.06 -17.81 6.89
CA ILE A 57 -1.67 -18.94 6.19
C ILE A 57 -0.61 -19.71 5.42
N ASP A 58 -0.63 -21.03 5.55
CA ASP A 58 0.09 -21.98 4.70
C ASP A 58 -0.78 -22.33 3.49
N LEU A 59 -0.33 -21.95 2.30
CA LEU A 59 -1.05 -22.18 1.04
C LEU A 59 -0.75 -23.56 0.43
N VAL A 60 0.26 -24.27 0.92
CA VAL A 60 0.55 -25.65 0.49
C VAL A 60 -0.38 -26.61 1.21
N ALA A 61 -0.51 -26.45 2.52
CA ALA A 61 -1.41 -27.26 3.34
C ALA A 61 -2.86 -26.73 3.38
N TYR A 62 -3.11 -25.54 2.86
CA TYR A 62 -4.37 -24.80 2.98
C TYR A 62 -4.84 -24.62 4.41
N GLN A 63 -3.92 -24.22 5.29
CA GLN A 63 -4.17 -24.13 6.72
C GLN A 63 -3.91 -22.72 7.27
N HIS A 64 -4.78 -22.30 8.15
CA HIS A 64 -4.53 -21.18 9.05
C HIS A 64 -3.45 -21.59 10.07
N VAL A 65 -2.37 -20.81 10.15
CA VAL A 65 -1.22 -21.10 11.01
C VAL A 65 -1.30 -20.34 12.33
N ALA A 66 -1.57 -19.05 12.26
CA ALA A 66 -1.62 -18.18 13.43
C ALA A 66 -2.38 -16.88 13.14
N ASP A 67 -2.97 -16.32 14.20
CA ASP A 67 -3.40 -14.93 14.22
C ASP A 67 -2.42 -14.10 15.05
N ILE A 68 -1.89 -13.05 14.43
CA ILE A 68 -0.96 -12.11 15.05
C ILE A 68 -1.77 -10.88 15.46
N PRO A 69 -2.06 -10.68 16.76
CA PRO A 69 -2.87 -9.57 17.20
C PRO A 69 -2.12 -8.25 17.02
N LEU A 70 -2.80 -7.26 16.47
CA LEU A 70 -2.35 -5.88 16.40
C LEU A 70 -2.93 -5.11 17.60
N GLU A 71 -2.27 -4.01 18.00
CA GLU A 71 -2.85 -3.10 19.00
C GLU A 71 -4.22 -2.60 18.53
N LYS A 72 -5.17 -2.51 19.46
CA LYS A 72 -6.50 -1.99 19.12
C LYS A 72 -6.38 -0.57 18.59
N TYR A 73 -6.85 -0.39 17.40
CA TYR A 73 -7.00 0.91 16.79
C TYR A 73 -8.13 1.66 17.54
N ASP A 74 -7.80 2.79 18.14
CA ASP A 74 -8.77 3.60 18.93
C ASP A 74 -9.79 4.35 18.07
N GLY A 75 -9.82 4.07 16.78
CA GLY A 75 -10.76 4.69 15.84
C GLY A 75 -10.46 6.15 15.47
N THR A 76 -9.44 6.78 16.08
CA THR A 76 -9.17 8.20 15.88
C THR A 76 -8.38 8.53 14.62
N GLY A 77 -7.90 7.54 13.89
CA GLY A 77 -7.02 7.75 12.74
C GLY A 77 -7.42 7.09 11.43
N MET A 78 -8.27 6.06 11.41
CA MET A 78 -8.72 5.43 10.18
C MET A 78 -10.23 5.54 9.99
N SER A 79 -10.72 6.74 9.77
CA SER A 79 -12.11 6.96 9.42
C SER A 79 -12.44 6.24 8.11
N GLY A 80 -12.93 5.00 8.20
CA GLY A 80 -13.80 4.36 7.19
C GLY A 80 -13.40 4.40 5.72
N LYS A 81 -12.18 4.81 5.38
CA LYS A 81 -11.77 4.93 3.98
C LYS A 81 -11.16 3.62 3.48
N PRO A 82 -11.62 3.12 2.34
CA PRO A 82 -10.90 2.04 1.63
C PRO A 82 -9.49 2.52 1.31
N GLY A 83 -8.47 1.70 1.56
CA GLY A 83 -7.09 1.97 1.16
C GLY A 83 -6.07 2.10 2.29
N ALA A 84 -6.48 2.18 3.56
CA ALA A 84 -5.56 2.28 4.69
C ALA A 84 -5.02 0.93 5.21
N TRP A 85 -5.35 -0.18 4.57
CA TRP A 85 -4.99 -1.53 4.99
C TRP A 85 -3.92 -2.14 4.07
N VAL A 86 -2.84 -1.41 3.87
CA VAL A 86 -1.76 -1.87 2.99
C VAL A 86 -0.68 -2.55 3.82
N MET A 87 -0.42 -3.81 3.49
CA MET A 87 0.73 -4.54 4.01
C MET A 87 1.88 -4.50 3.00
N ALA A 88 3.11 -4.59 3.49
CA ALA A 88 4.28 -4.72 2.65
C ALA A 88 5.20 -5.84 3.16
N LEU A 89 5.64 -6.71 2.25
CA LEU A 89 6.56 -7.78 2.56
C LEU A 89 7.97 -7.37 2.13
N SER A 90 8.97 -7.57 3.00
CA SER A 90 10.35 -7.27 2.68
C SER A 90 10.89 -8.12 1.53
N PRO A 91 11.91 -7.66 0.79
CA PRO A 91 12.47 -8.41 -0.33
C PRO A 91 13.02 -9.80 0.04
N ASP A 92 13.47 -9.99 1.29
CA ASP A 92 13.93 -11.27 1.84
C ASP A 92 12.80 -12.07 2.49
N GLU A 93 11.58 -11.53 2.47
CA GLU A 93 10.34 -12.11 3.00
C GLU A 93 10.35 -12.40 4.50
N LYS A 94 11.32 -11.86 5.26
CA LYS A 94 11.42 -12.08 6.71
C LYS A 94 10.65 -11.07 7.54
N THR A 95 10.27 -9.94 6.95
CA THR A 95 9.56 -8.87 7.63
C THR A 95 8.29 -8.49 6.87
N LEU A 96 7.17 -8.53 7.58
CA LEU A 96 5.90 -7.96 7.12
C LEU A 96 5.69 -6.64 7.84
N LEU A 97 5.39 -5.59 7.09
CA LEU A 97 4.96 -4.30 7.62
C LEU A 97 3.45 -4.20 7.58
N VAL A 98 2.88 -3.69 8.65
CA VAL A 98 1.46 -3.38 8.73
C VAL A 98 1.28 -2.00 9.38
N PRO A 99 0.21 -1.26 9.06
CA PRO A 99 -0.11 -0.03 9.78
C PRO A 99 -0.35 -0.33 11.25
N GLY A 100 0.26 0.44 12.13
CA GLY A 100 0.08 0.32 13.58
C GLY A 100 -1.10 1.15 14.09
N ALA A 101 -1.42 0.98 15.37
CA ALA A 101 -2.38 1.82 16.05
C ALA A 101 -1.83 3.24 16.25
N GLY A 102 -2.71 4.24 16.07
CA GLY A 102 -2.34 5.64 16.24
C GLY A 102 -1.73 6.29 14.99
N ARG A 103 -1.33 7.53 15.13
CA ARG A 103 -0.79 8.30 14.03
C ARG A 103 0.67 7.93 13.77
N GLY A 104 0.96 7.50 12.56
CA GLY A 104 2.32 7.30 12.09
C GLY A 104 3.04 6.08 12.63
N ASN A 105 2.36 5.12 13.23
CA ASN A 105 2.98 3.88 13.68
C ASN A 105 2.96 2.82 12.57
N ILE A 106 4.06 2.09 12.49
CA ILE A 106 4.21 0.90 11.64
C ILE A 106 4.57 -0.26 12.56
N VAL A 107 3.90 -1.38 12.39
CA VAL A 107 4.26 -2.63 13.08
C VAL A 107 5.09 -3.49 12.14
N ARG A 108 6.24 -3.93 12.61
CA ARG A 108 7.07 -4.94 11.98
C ARG A 108 6.70 -6.30 12.55
N ILE A 109 6.41 -7.24 11.69
CA ILE A 109 6.11 -8.62 12.07
C ILE A 109 7.18 -9.51 11.44
N ASN A 110 7.85 -10.31 12.26
CA ASN A 110 8.71 -11.36 11.76
C ASN A 110 7.84 -12.49 11.18
N THR A 111 8.02 -12.81 9.91
CA THR A 111 7.17 -13.78 9.19
C THR A 111 7.38 -15.23 9.60
N ILE A 112 8.45 -15.53 10.33
CA ILE A 112 8.81 -16.87 10.79
C ILE A 112 8.37 -17.07 12.24
N THR A 113 8.73 -16.12 13.12
CA THR A 113 8.46 -16.24 14.56
C THR A 113 7.14 -15.62 14.98
N HIS A 114 6.51 -14.85 14.09
CA HIS A 114 5.30 -14.05 14.31
C HIS A 114 5.43 -13.01 15.44
N GLN A 115 6.66 -12.73 15.87
CA GLN A 115 6.93 -11.66 16.81
C GLN A 115 6.73 -10.31 16.14
N LYS A 116 6.13 -9.39 16.88
CA LYS A 116 5.87 -8.03 16.42
C LYS A 116 6.70 -7.01 17.20
N GLU A 117 7.04 -5.93 16.52
CA GLU A 117 7.72 -4.76 17.06
C GLU A 117 7.02 -3.51 16.54
N ASP A 118 6.62 -2.63 17.45
CA ASP A 118 6.09 -1.32 17.08
C ASP A 118 7.26 -0.40 16.67
N PHE A 119 7.16 0.17 15.50
CA PHE A 119 8.16 1.07 14.99
C PHE A 119 7.54 2.47 14.81
N PRO A 120 7.96 3.45 15.62
CA PRO A 120 7.49 4.80 15.48
C PRO A 120 7.98 5.37 14.13
N ALA A 121 7.07 5.68 13.24
CA ALA A 121 7.38 6.29 11.95
C ALA A 121 7.71 7.79 12.08
N GLY A 122 8.25 8.23 13.22
CA GLY A 122 8.68 9.60 13.48
C GLY A 122 7.52 10.57 13.67
N ASP A 123 7.71 11.82 13.21
CA ASP A 123 6.69 12.88 13.26
C ASP A 123 5.56 12.71 12.24
N ALA A 124 5.36 11.49 11.74
CA ALA A 124 4.23 11.19 10.87
C ALA A 124 2.93 11.56 11.60
N ARG A 125 2.39 12.73 11.28
CA ARG A 125 1.22 13.32 11.95
C ARG A 125 -0.09 12.78 11.39
N GLY A 126 0.00 11.81 10.48
CA GLY A 126 -1.13 11.24 9.76
C GLY A 126 -1.20 9.73 9.84
N VAL A 127 -2.30 9.20 9.33
CA VAL A 127 -2.47 7.76 9.14
C VAL A 127 -1.60 7.33 7.98
N VAL A 128 -0.78 6.31 8.18
CA VAL A 128 -0.03 5.67 7.09
C VAL A 128 -1.04 5.08 6.10
N SER A 129 -1.12 5.67 4.92
CA SER A 129 -2.08 5.27 3.88
C SER A 129 -1.49 4.25 2.92
N ALA A 130 -0.17 4.13 2.89
CA ALA A 130 0.51 3.05 2.17
C ALA A 130 1.97 2.97 2.55
N MET A 131 2.54 1.79 2.35
CA MET A 131 3.94 1.53 2.60
C MET A 131 4.49 0.47 1.66
N GLY A 132 5.80 0.45 1.51
CA GLY A 132 6.48 -0.57 0.73
C GLY A 132 7.97 -0.58 1.02
N PHE A 133 8.62 -1.67 0.65
CA PHE A 133 10.07 -1.78 0.68
C PHE A 133 10.66 -1.42 -0.67
N ARG A 134 11.77 -0.71 -0.65
CA ARG A 134 12.62 -0.57 -1.84
C ARG A 134 13.41 -1.87 -2.06
N PRO A 135 13.27 -2.50 -3.24
CA PRO A 135 13.82 -3.83 -3.48
C PRO A 135 15.35 -3.92 -3.31
N LYS A 136 16.08 -2.83 -3.62
CA LYS A 136 17.56 -2.85 -3.64
C LYS A 136 18.22 -2.73 -2.28
N ASN A 137 17.62 -1.96 -1.36
CA ASN A 137 18.27 -1.60 -0.09
C ASN A 137 17.40 -1.83 1.14
N GLY A 138 16.18 -2.39 0.97
CA GLY A 138 15.27 -2.64 2.07
C GLY A 138 14.73 -1.38 2.76
N GLU A 139 14.98 -0.19 2.20
CA GLU A 139 14.45 1.07 2.71
C GLU A 139 12.92 1.03 2.68
N ILE A 140 12.29 1.45 3.76
CA ILE A 140 10.83 1.54 3.86
C ILE A 140 10.41 2.91 3.36
N ILE A 141 9.52 2.95 2.40
CA ILE A 141 8.85 4.17 1.94
C ILE A 141 7.40 4.09 2.39
N PHE A 142 6.91 5.14 2.99
CA PHE A 142 5.50 5.24 3.35
C PHE A 142 4.97 6.64 3.11
N ALA A 143 3.66 6.74 2.94
CA ALA A 143 2.98 8.02 2.82
C ALA A 143 1.89 8.15 3.87
N ASP A 144 1.71 9.37 4.32
CA ASP A 144 0.64 9.78 5.21
C ASP A 144 -0.04 11.06 4.69
N SER A 145 -0.91 11.66 5.49
CA SER A 145 -1.58 12.92 5.13
C SER A 145 -0.66 14.14 5.04
N GLN A 146 0.60 14.02 5.46
CA GLN A 146 1.58 15.12 5.47
C GLN A 146 2.55 15.02 4.29
N GLY A 147 2.82 13.82 3.80
CA GLY A 147 3.79 13.63 2.74
C GLY A 147 4.27 12.21 2.55
N ILE A 148 5.44 12.10 1.97
CA ILE A 148 6.17 10.85 1.80
C ILE A 148 7.36 10.87 2.73
N SER A 149 7.53 9.79 3.46
CA SER A 149 8.65 9.57 4.36
C SER A 149 9.38 8.28 4.04
N ARG A 150 10.62 8.20 4.48
CA ARG A 150 11.45 7.01 4.35
C ARG A 150 12.09 6.64 5.68
N ILE A 151 12.34 5.34 5.85
CA ILE A 151 13.12 4.79 6.95
C ILE A 151 14.20 3.91 6.32
N ARG A 152 15.47 4.22 6.56
CA ARG A 152 16.58 3.36 6.18
C ARG A 152 16.81 2.29 7.24
N ALA A 153 17.54 1.25 6.90
CA ALA A 153 17.84 0.17 7.85
C ALA A 153 18.62 0.65 9.09
N GLU A 154 19.46 1.66 8.91
CA GLU A 154 20.26 2.30 9.97
C GLU A 154 19.50 3.35 10.77
N ASP A 155 18.38 3.85 10.27
CA ASP A 155 17.61 4.91 10.91
C ASP A 155 16.63 4.31 11.94
N GLN A 156 16.55 4.94 13.11
CA GLN A 156 15.53 4.63 14.12
C GLN A 156 14.28 5.48 13.97
N GLN A 157 14.32 6.47 13.09
CA GLN A 157 13.23 7.40 12.83
C GLN A 157 13.06 7.65 11.33
N ALA A 158 11.83 7.98 10.95
CA ALA A 158 11.54 8.36 9.58
C ALA A 158 12.12 9.74 9.23
N SER A 159 12.58 9.88 8.00
CA SER A 159 12.91 11.16 7.41
C SER A 159 11.89 11.55 6.34
N ILE A 160 11.41 12.78 6.40
CA ILE A 160 10.46 13.31 5.40
C ILE A 160 11.20 13.51 4.08
N MET A 161 10.67 12.99 3.01
CA MET A 161 11.20 13.15 1.65
C MET A 161 10.49 14.27 0.90
N THR A 162 9.18 14.35 1.03
CA THR A 162 8.33 15.30 0.32
C THR A 162 7.12 15.63 1.17
N GLN A 163 6.77 16.90 1.31
CA GLN A 163 5.57 17.35 2.00
C GLN A 163 4.47 17.71 0.99
N TRP A 164 3.21 17.50 1.39
CA TRP A 164 2.07 17.93 0.58
C TRP A 164 1.71 19.39 0.89
N CYS A 165 1.39 20.17 -0.14
CA CYS A 165 0.90 21.55 0.03
C CYS A 165 -0.58 21.65 0.30
N SER A 166 -1.33 20.64 0.00
CA SER A 166 -2.78 20.63 0.22
C SER A 166 -3.17 19.41 1.04
N ARG A 167 -4.29 19.53 1.77
CA ARG A 167 -4.90 18.42 2.52
C ARG A 167 -5.62 17.42 1.59
N SER A 168 -5.25 17.37 0.33
CA SER A 168 -5.77 16.36 -0.59
C SER A 168 -5.30 14.99 -0.10
N VAL A 169 -6.25 14.12 0.17
CA VAL A 169 -5.95 12.76 0.66
C VAL A 169 -5.42 11.97 -0.52
N TYR A 170 -4.14 11.67 -0.49
CA TYR A 170 -3.52 10.75 -1.42
C TYR A 170 -3.47 9.37 -0.79
N SER A 171 -3.74 8.35 -1.57
CA SER A 171 -3.38 6.99 -1.24
C SER A 171 -2.17 6.62 -2.07
N VAL A 172 -1.21 5.97 -1.44
CA VAL A 172 -0.09 5.36 -2.17
C VAL A 172 -0.52 3.96 -2.54
N GLU A 173 -0.48 3.65 -3.83
CA GLU A 173 -0.97 2.37 -4.34
C GLU A 173 0.16 1.41 -4.73
N GLY A 174 1.38 1.90 -4.83
CA GLY A 174 2.50 1.01 -5.11
C GLY A 174 3.85 1.68 -5.34
N ILE A 175 4.89 0.90 -5.09
CA ILE A 175 6.28 1.20 -5.47
C ILE A 175 6.61 0.34 -6.69
N SER A 176 7.30 0.93 -7.66
CA SER A 176 7.75 0.18 -8.85
C SER A 176 8.71 -0.96 -8.47
N PRO A 177 8.79 -2.04 -9.26
CA PRO A 177 9.67 -3.18 -8.96
C PRO A 177 11.15 -2.82 -8.84
N ASP A 178 11.59 -1.76 -9.49
CA ASP A 178 12.95 -1.23 -9.39
C ASP A 178 13.16 -0.31 -8.16
N GLY A 179 12.09 0.00 -7.42
CA GLY A 179 12.11 0.86 -6.24
C GLY A 179 12.39 2.33 -6.52
N GLN A 180 12.26 2.78 -7.78
CA GLN A 180 12.57 4.16 -8.16
C GLN A 180 11.35 5.07 -8.21
N TYR A 181 10.17 4.49 -8.38
CA TYR A 181 8.94 5.25 -8.58
C TYR A 181 7.86 4.87 -7.58
N LEU A 182 7.09 5.87 -7.21
CA LEU A 182 5.93 5.74 -6.35
C LEU A 182 4.70 6.21 -7.10
N ALA A 183 3.67 5.40 -7.13
CA ALA A 183 2.38 5.77 -7.69
C ALA A 183 1.42 6.14 -6.57
N LEU A 184 0.86 7.33 -6.68
CA LEU A 184 -0.08 7.94 -5.75
C LEU A 184 -1.42 8.12 -6.43
N VAL A 185 -2.49 8.03 -5.67
CA VAL A 185 -3.84 8.33 -6.16
C VAL A 185 -4.42 9.49 -5.35
N SER A 186 -4.86 10.53 -6.02
CA SER A 186 -5.68 11.57 -5.40
C SER A 186 -7.15 11.19 -5.52
N TYR A 187 -7.89 11.30 -4.39
CA TYR A 187 -9.32 11.02 -4.38
C TYR A 187 -10.11 12.29 -4.68
N GLY A 188 -11.16 12.15 -5.52
CA GLY A 188 -12.08 13.22 -5.84
C GLY A 188 -12.88 12.94 -7.11
N LEU A 189 -13.82 13.83 -7.44
CA LEU A 189 -14.59 13.76 -8.70
C LEU A 189 -13.69 13.79 -9.93
N GLN A 190 -12.55 14.51 -9.82
CA GLN A 190 -11.44 14.48 -10.76
C GLN A 190 -10.23 13.95 -10.03
N GLY A 191 -10.10 12.62 -9.97
CA GLY A 191 -8.93 11.97 -9.38
C GLY A 191 -7.76 11.92 -10.36
N TYR A 192 -6.57 11.74 -9.81
CA TYR A 192 -5.34 11.64 -10.60
C TYR A 192 -4.49 10.49 -10.09
N VAL A 193 -3.79 9.81 -11.00
CA VAL A 193 -2.63 9.00 -10.68
C VAL A 193 -1.40 9.90 -10.84
N ILE A 194 -0.63 10.02 -9.79
CA ILE A 194 0.59 10.82 -9.75
C ILE A 194 1.77 9.88 -9.65
N LEU A 195 2.72 10.03 -10.54
CA LEU A 195 3.96 9.26 -10.53
C LEU A 195 5.11 10.14 -10.02
N LEU A 196 5.76 9.68 -8.95
CA LEU A 196 6.85 10.38 -8.31
C LEU A 196 8.15 9.59 -8.43
N ASN A 197 9.24 10.25 -8.78
CA ASN A 197 10.58 9.70 -8.66
C ASN A 197 11.03 9.77 -7.20
N ILE A 198 11.21 8.63 -6.55
CA ILE A 198 11.55 8.54 -5.12
C ILE A 198 12.93 9.16 -4.83
N ASN A 199 13.89 8.99 -5.73
CA ASN A 199 15.25 9.52 -5.49
C ASN A 199 15.34 11.02 -5.64
N ALA A 200 14.66 11.56 -6.65
CA ALA A 200 14.66 12.99 -6.94
C ALA A 200 13.63 13.78 -6.10
N GLY A 201 12.63 13.09 -5.50
CA GLY A 201 11.51 13.75 -4.83
C GLY A 201 10.59 14.51 -5.79
N GLN A 202 10.65 14.21 -7.09
CA GLN A 202 9.97 14.97 -8.14
C GLN A 202 8.81 14.20 -8.74
N ILE A 203 7.72 14.90 -9.04
CA ILE A 203 6.62 14.38 -9.83
C ILE A 203 7.09 14.30 -11.29
N ILE A 204 6.97 13.12 -11.88
CA ILE A 204 7.37 12.86 -13.28
C ILE A 204 6.21 12.60 -14.21
N GLY A 205 5.01 12.40 -13.66
CA GLY A 205 3.80 12.21 -14.46
C GLY A 205 2.55 12.39 -13.64
N VAL A 206 1.50 12.92 -14.26
CA VAL A 206 0.17 13.04 -13.69
C VAL A 206 -0.85 12.61 -14.74
N TYR A 207 -1.70 11.66 -14.39
CA TYR A 207 -2.66 11.05 -15.29
C TYR A 207 -4.07 11.20 -14.71
N PRO A 208 -5.04 11.78 -15.45
CA PRO A 208 -6.41 11.88 -14.97
C PRO A 208 -7.03 10.49 -14.86
N ALA A 209 -7.54 10.15 -13.68
CA ALA A 209 -8.22 8.89 -13.42
C ALA A 209 -9.18 9.05 -12.25
N SER A 210 -10.49 9.08 -12.54
CA SER A 210 -11.51 9.27 -11.52
C SER A 210 -11.84 7.96 -10.81
N TYR A 211 -12.03 8.02 -9.49
CA TYR A 211 -12.43 6.87 -8.66
C TYR A 211 -11.51 5.65 -8.83
N VAL A 212 -10.23 5.85 -8.61
CA VAL A 212 -9.24 4.77 -8.61
C VAL A 212 -9.44 3.90 -7.37
N ASN A 213 -9.60 2.60 -7.57
CA ASN A 213 -9.74 1.63 -6.48
C ASN A 213 -8.41 0.93 -6.19
N HIS A 214 -7.68 0.57 -7.24
CA HIS A 214 -6.40 -0.13 -7.14
C HIS A 214 -5.46 0.26 -8.26
N LEU A 215 -4.17 0.15 -7.99
CA LEU A 215 -3.12 0.38 -8.95
C LEU A 215 -2.00 -0.64 -8.77
N ARG A 216 -1.41 -1.10 -9.86
CA ARG A 216 -0.24 -1.98 -9.83
C ARG A 216 0.70 -1.66 -10.97
N PHE A 217 2.00 -1.74 -10.69
CA PHE A 217 3.01 -1.75 -11.75
C PHE A 217 3.07 -3.11 -12.44
N SER A 218 3.43 -3.11 -13.74
CA SER A 218 3.88 -4.33 -14.41
C SER A 218 5.20 -4.85 -13.79
N ALA A 219 5.51 -6.11 -13.99
CA ALA A 219 6.71 -6.74 -13.44
C ALA A 219 8.01 -6.05 -13.88
N ASP A 220 8.04 -5.47 -15.08
CA ASP A 220 9.16 -4.69 -15.62
C ASP A 220 9.13 -3.21 -15.21
N GLY A 221 8.08 -2.77 -14.49
CA GLY A 221 7.90 -1.41 -14.02
C GLY A 221 7.60 -0.37 -15.11
N ARG A 222 7.38 -0.78 -16.37
CA ARG A 222 7.15 0.14 -17.48
C ARG A 222 5.70 0.58 -17.60
N LYS A 223 4.77 -0.24 -17.15
CA LYS A 223 3.35 0.00 -17.23
C LYS A 223 2.75 0.13 -15.85
N ILE A 224 1.66 0.89 -15.77
CA ILE A 224 0.85 1.04 -14.56
C ILE A 224 -0.57 0.64 -14.94
N PHE A 225 -1.10 -0.34 -14.25
CA PHE A 225 -2.49 -0.78 -14.39
C PHE A 225 -3.32 -0.13 -13.30
N VAL A 226 -4.34 0.61 -13.71
CA VAL A 226 -5.20 1.39 -12.81
C VAL A 226 -6.63 0.89 -12.93
N MET A 227 -7.20 0.39 -11.85
CA MET A 227 -8.60 0.05 -11.76
C MET A 227 -9.38 1.29 -11.36
N ALA A 228 -10.10 1.87 -12.30
CA ALA A 228 -10.92 3.06 -12.10
C ALA A 228 -12.41 2.75 -12.32
N LYS A 229 -13.29 3.71 -12.01
CA LYS A 229 -14.75 3.56 -12.19
C LYS A 229 -15.15 3.08 -13.58
N ASN A 230 -14.44 3.52 -14.59
CA ASN A 230 -14.75 3.22 -16.00
C ASN A 230 -14.02 1.98 -16.53
N GLY A 231 -13.38 1.20 -15.66
CA GLY A 231 -12.67 -0.01 -16.01
C GLY A 231 -11.16 0.06 -15.79
N LEU A 232 -10.45 -0.86 -16.43
CA LEU A 232 -9.00 -0.96 -16.34
C LEU A 232 -8.33 0.01 -17.33
N ILE A 233 -7.50 0.89 -16.80
CA ILE A 233 -6.66 1.82 -17.56
C ILE A 233 -5.23 1.31 -17.51
N GLN A 234 -4.57 1.25 -18.67
CA GLN A 234 -3.14 1.00 -18.77
C GLN A 234 -2.44 2.33 -19.09
N LEU A 235 -1.54 2.72 -18.20
CA LEU A 235 -0.68 3.88 -18.39
C LEU A 235 0.73 3.42 -18.73
N ASP A 236 1.38 4.13 -19.63
CA ASP A 236 2.80 3.94 -19.91
C ASP A 236 3.60 4.98 -19.11
N ARG A 237 4.61 4.53 -18.39
CA ARG A 237 5.44 5.40 -17.54
C ARG A 237 6.13 6.51 -18.33
N GLU A 238 6.44 6.27 -19.60
CA GLU A 238 7.18 7.21 -20.45
C GLU A 238 6.25 8.20 -21.18
N SER A 239 4.95 7.93 -21.24
CA SER A 239 3.95 8.79 -21.87
C SER A 239 3.32 9.76 -20.87
N SER A 240 4.11 10.63 -20.25
CA SER A 240 3.61 11.58 -19.25
C SER A 240 2.89 12.77 -19.90
N LEU A 241 1.72 13.15 -19.35
CA LEU A 241 1.21 14.51 -19.52
C LEU A 241 2.14 15.45 -18.76
N ASP A 242 2.39 16.65 -19.30
CA ASP A 242 3.26 17.65 -18.66
C ASP A 242 2.81 17.89 -17.20
N PRO A 243 3.63 17.56 -16.20
CA PRO A 243 3.28 17.74 -14.81
C PRO A 243 2.91 19.20 -14.47
N GLN A 244 3.54 20.15 -15.14
CA GLN A 244 3.31 21.59 -14.91
C GLN A 244 1.91 22.06 -15.37
N ALA A 245 1.33 21.42 -16.40
CA ALA A 245 0.00 21.77 -16.87
C ALA A 245 -1.11 21.41 -15.85
N ILE A 246 -0.86 20.44 -14.97
CA ILE A 246 -1.83 19.91 -14.02
C ILE A 246 -1.62 20.48 -12.61
N ILE A 247 -0.38 20.78 -12.22
CA ILE A 247 -0.04 21.38 -10.92
C ILE A 247 -0.71 22.76 -10.74
N ARG A 248 -0.99 23.48 -11.83
CA ARG A 248 -1.61 24.81 -11.84
C ARG A 248 -3.11 24.82 -12.12
N HIS A 249 -3.84 23.77 -11.80
CA HIS A 249 -5.29 23.78 -12.07
C HIS A 249 -6.01 24.81 -11.18
N PRO A 250 -6.72 25.80 -11.74
CA PRO A 250 -7.25 26.98 -11.01
C PRO A 250 -8.27 26.64 -9.92
N GLN A 251 -8.86 25.45 -9.95
CA GLN A 251 -9.93 25.03 -9.02
C GLN A 251 -9.42 24.24 -7.81
N TYR A 252 -8.19 23.74 -7.78
CA TYR A 252 -7.76 22.76 -6.78
C TYR A 252 -6.48 23.12 -6.01
N GLY A 253 -5.85 24.26 -6.31
CA GLY A 253 -4.58 24.65 -5.69
C GLY A 253 -3.41 23.77 -6.14
N ASP A 254 -2.24 24.02 -5.58
CA ASP A 254 -1.04 23.25 -5.90
C ASP A 254 -1.18 21.80 -5.40
N VAL A 255 -0.99 20.85 -6.29
CA VAL A 255 -1.12 19.41 -6.00
C VAL A 255 0.04 18.89 -5.16
N ALA A 256 1.21 19.50 -5.27
CA ALA A 256 2.38 19.21 -4.42
C ALA A 256 3.28 20.45 -4.34
N CYS A 257 3.83 20.75 -3.16
CA CYS A 257 4.94 21.68 -3.05
C CYS A 257 6.21 20.93 -3.45
N ILE A 258 6.71 21.23 -4.61
CA ILE A 258 8.09 20.91 -4.95
C ILE A 258 8.89 22.09 -4.40
N PRO A 259 9.84 21.90 -3.49
CA PRO A 259 10.79 22.96 -3.18
C PRO A 259 11.47 23.37 -4.48
N GLU A 260 11.41 24.65 -4.82
CA GLU A 260 12.23 25.16 -5.93
C GLU A 260 13.69 24.85 -5.62
N PRO A 261 14.48 24.48 -6.64
CA PRO A 261 15.89 24.06 -6.49
C PRO A 261 16.79 25.13 -5.87
#